data_caa5d7215ffa42b390837f18d2b5c0c4
#
_entry.id   caa5d7215ffa42b390837f18d2b5c0c4
#
_cell.length_a   1.000
_cell.length_b   1.000
_cell.length_c   1.000
_cell.angle_alpha   90.00
_cell.angle_beta   90.00
_cell.angle_gamma   90.00
#
_symmetry.space_group_name_H-M   'P 1'
#
loop_
_entity.id
_entity.type
_entity.pdbx_description
1 polymer ?
#
loop_
_entity_poly.entity_id
_entity_poly.type
_entity_poly.pdbx_seq_one_letter_code
_entity_poly.pdbx_strand_id
1 'polypeptide(L)'
;MNTLAHHDIGEETIDLLQRLIALASVNDLTPDSGNEEAAADLFESFFDGLPVEVERIEPHPGRTTLVVTLRGTDPSAQPLTFLGHTDVVPVDEKHWTHPPFAGEITEGSIWGRGSVDMLHLTAAMAVVTRRLAEDVSRGGARPAGTLTFVAAADEEARGGLGVPWIGEHRADAFPWDAQLSEMGGAHIRGARGKDSVVVIVGEKGAAQRRLHVRGDAGHGSIPLGRVSAVEMLARVSRVLSQAQWPQASDEIWAGFVRAFEFESALEESLISGTYRGDYGEFGDLAAYAHAVSHMTVAQTVARAGGPINVLPSSGELELDIRTLPGQNDDDVDRAITEALGELADHVTIERLLSEQATASSIDTKLYRAIEETLTQANPGAKVVPILFPGGSDLRVGRHKGGVGYGFGSCSSGATLGQVYSQLHAHDEHIAVEDVVSTVCALDHLTRVFIYPEKA
;
A
#
# COMPACT_ATOMS: atom_id res chain seq x y z
N MET A 1 -1.84 -31.55 -7.27
CA MET A 1 -3.06 -30.74 -7.19
C MET A 1 -3.85 -30.89 -8.48
N ASN A 2 -5.18 -30.85 -8.43
CA ASN A 2 -6.03 -31.21 -9.57
C ASN A 2 -6.12 -30.02 -10.55
N THR A 3 -5.53 -30.11 -11.73
CA THR A 3 -5.48 -29.06 -12.77
C THR A 3 -6.87 -28.52 -13.17
N LEU A 4 -7.92 -29.35 -13.11
CA LEU A 4 -9.30 -28.94 -13.40
C LEU A 4 -9.86 -27.97 -12.35
N ALA A 5 -9.53 -28.16 -11.05
CA ALA A 5 -9.98 -27.26 -9.98
C ALA A 5 -9.30 -25.88 -10.04
N HIS A 6 -8.05 -25.83 -10.51
CA HIS A 6 -7.32 -24.57 -10.71
C HIS A 6 -7.88 -23.75 -11.88
N HIS A 7 -8.30 -24.40 -12.95
CA HIS A 7 -8.93 -23.73 -14.11
C HIS A 7 -10.23 -23.06 -13.71
N ASP A 8 -11.08 -23.78 -12.97
CA ASP A 8 -12.40 -23.31 -12.54
C ASP A 8 -12.34 -22.12 -11.57
N ILE A 9 -11.43 -22.12 -10.58
CA ILE A 9 -11.26 -20.99 -9.65
C ILE A 9 -10.67 -19.75 -10.34
N GLY A 10 -9.77 -19.95 -11.29
CA GLY A 10 -9.16 -18.87 -12.07
C GLY A 10 -10.19 -18.18 -12.97
N GLU A 11 -11.01 -18.94 -13.70
CA GLU A 11 -12.06 -18.39 -14.58
C GLU A 11 -13.09 -17.58 -13.78
N GLU A 12 -13.52 -18.08 -12.62
CA GLU A 12 -14.45 -17.36 -11.74
C GLU A 12 -13.84 -16.03 -11.24
N THR A 13 -12.54 -16.03 -10.91
CA THR A 13 -11.84 -14.82 -10.46
C THR A 13 -11.71 -13.80 -11.59
N ILE A 14 -11.40 -14.26 -12.81
CA ILE A 14 -11.29 -13.39 -14.00
C ILE A 14 -12.64 -12.75 -14.34
N ASP A 15 -13.74 -13.53 -14.34
CA ASP A 15 -15.08 -12.99 -14.58
C ASP A 15 -15.44 -11.93 -13.53
N LEU A 16 -15.20 -12.20 -12.26
CA LEU A 16 -15.46 -11.24 -11.19
C LEU A 16 -14.60 -9.97 -11.31
N LEU A 17 -13.32 -10.11 -11.65
CA LEU A 17 -12.41 -8.99 -11.88
C LEU A 17 -12.92 -8.09 -13.03
N GLN A 18 -13.30 -8.68 -14.15
CA GLN A 18 -13.84 -7.91 -15.30
C GLN A 18 -15.10 -7.15 -14.91
N ARG A 19 -15.98 -7.75 -14.12
CA ARG A 19 -17.19 -7.11 -13.61
C ARG A 19 -16.87 -5.96 -12.66
N LEU A 20 -15.89 -6.12 -11.77
CA LEU A 20 -15.44 -5.05 -10.86
C LEU A 20 -14.83 -3.88 -11.63
N ILE A 21 -13.96 -4.13 -12.61
CA ILE A 21 -13.38 -3.08 -13.48
C ILE A 21 -14.51 -2.30 -14.17
N ALA A 22 -15.54 -3.00 -14.67
CA ALA A 22 -16.66 -2.39 -15.39
C ALA A 22 -17.55 -1.50 -14.50
N LEU A 23 -17.49 -1.61 -13.17
CA LEU A 23 -18.21 -0.71 -12.26
C LEU A 23 -17.66 0.71 -12.29
N ALA A 24 -16.39 0.89 -12.65
CA ALA A 24 -15.73 2.19 -12.71
C ALA A 24 -15.89 3.01 -11.42
N SER A 25 -15.64 2.39 -10.26
CA SER A 25 -15.79 3.00 -8.92
C SER A 25 -14.68 4.03 -8.67
N VAL A 26 -14.66 5.10 -9.48
CA VAL A 26 -13.59 6.12 -9.46
C VAL A 26 -13.76 7.03 -8.25
N ASN A 27 -12.73 7.02 -7.38
CA ASN A 27 -12.61 7.93 -6.26
C ASN A 27 -11.76 9.15 -6.66
N ASP A 28 -12.37 10.32 -6.73
CA ASP A 28 -11.72 11.59 -7.10
C ASP A 28 -11.35 12.45 -5.88
N LEU A 29 -11.30 11.84 -4.71
CA LEU A 29 -11.01 12.43 -3.41
C LEU A 29 -12.17 13.28 -2.86
N THR A 30 -13.35 13.25 -3.48
CA THR A 30 -14.56 13.88 -2.95
C THR A 30 -15.47 12.84 -2.28
N PRO A 31 -16.21 13.19 -1.23
CA PRO A 31 -17.12 12.26 -0.55
C PRO A 31 -18.22 11.67 -1.46
N ASP A 32 -18.62 12.40 -2.50
CA ASP A 32 -19.71 12.02 -3.41
C ASP A 32 -19.22 11.18 -4.63
N SER A 33 -17.92 10.84 -4.69
CA SER A 33 -17.33 9.96 -5.71
C SER A 33 -17.15 8.52 -5.20
N GLY A 34 -16.58 7.62 -6.01
CA GLY A 34 -16.30 6.23 -5.64
C GLY A 34 -17.45 5.30 -5.99
N ASN A 35 -18.62 5.47 -5.36
CA ASN A 35 -19.82 4.65 -5.59
C ASN A 35 -19.59 3.15 -5.34
N GLU A 36 -18.93 2.82 -4.24
CA GLU A 36 -18.64 1.44 -3.84
C GLU A 36 -19.90 0.64 -3.49
N GLU A 37 -21.06 1.30 -3.35
CA GLU A 37 -22.36 0.65 -3.22
C GLU A 37 -22.61 -0.37 -4.33
N ALA A 38 -22.23 -0.04 -5.58
CA ALA A 38 -22.37 -0.96 -6.71
C ALA A 38 -21.50 -2.22 -6.57
N ALA A 39 -20.28 -2.08 -6.02
CA ALA A 39 -19.43 -3.21 -5.69
C ALA A 39 -19.99 -4.03 -4.54
N ALA A 40 -20.54 -3.38 -3.51
CA ALA A 40 -21.21 -4.05 -2.38
C ALA A 40 -22.44 -4.85 -2.86
N ASP A 41 -23.26 -4.31 -3.77
CA ASP A 41 -24.40 -5.00 -4.40
C ASP A 41 -23.93 -6.24 -5.17
N LEU A 42 -22.86 -6.10 -5.95
CA LEU A 42 -22.26 -7.20 -6.70
C LEU A 42 -21.82 -8.32 -5.76
N PHE A 43 -21.08 -8.02 -4.70
CA PHE A 43 -20.61 -9.01 -3.75
C PHE A 43 -21.75 -9.61 -2.92
N GLU A 44 -22.74 -8.83 -2.47
CA GLU A 44 -23.87 -9.37 -1.74
C GLU A 44 -24.61 -10.42 -2.58
N SER A 45 -24.85 -10.12 -3.86
CA SER A 45 -25.42 -11.10 -4.80
C SER A 45 -24.52 -12.31 -5.04
N PHE A 46 -23.18 -12.10 -5.02
CA PHE A 46 -22.19 -13.15 -5.19
C PHE A 46 -22.19 -14.16 -4.04
N PHE A 47 -22.55 -13.74 -2.83
CA PHE A 47 -22.63 -14.59 -1.63
C PHE A 47 -24.04 -15.06 -1.31
N ASP A 48 -25.06 -14.72 -2.11
CA ASP A 48 -26.46 -15.10 -1.81
C ASP A 48 -26.65 -16.62 -1.62
N GLY A 49 -27.44 -16.97 -0.62
CA GLY A 49 -27.74 -18.37 -0.27
C GLY A 49 -26.59 -19.15 0.39
N LEU A 50 -25.44 -18.56 0.64
CA LEU A 50 -24.30 -19.21 1.31
C LEU A 50 -24.35 -19.01 2.84
N PRO A 51 -23.72 -19.91 3.63
CA PRO A 51 -23.71 -19.85 5.08
C PRO A 51 -22.71 -18.82 5.65
N VAL A 52 -22.82 -17.58 5.21
CA VAL A 52 -22.04 -16.42 5.64
C VAL A 52 -22.93 -15.35 6.28
N GLU A 53 -22.34 -14.53 7.13
CA GLU A 53 -22.97 -13.31 7.64
C GLU A 53 -22.52 -12.16 6.77
N VAL A 54 -23.44 -11.28 6.37
CA VAL A 54 -23.16 -10.12 5.52
C VAL A 54 -23.60 -8.86 6.24
N GLU A 55 -22.72 -7.87 6.31
CA GLU A 55 -23.00 -6.56 6.90
C GLU A 55 -22.52 -5.44 5.96
N ARG A 56 -23.36 -4.41 5.78
CA ARG A 56 -23.01 -3.17 5.10
C ARG A 56 -22.69 -2.09 6.11
N ILE A 57 -21.59 -1.38 5.90
CA ILE A 57 -21.18 -0.23 6.70
C ILE A 57 -21.03 0.94 5.74
N GLU A 58 -21.87 1.96 5.91
CA GLU A 58 -21.99 3.09 5.00
C GLU A 58 -21.94 4.40 5.80
N PRO A 59 -20.74 4.94 6.07
CA PRO A 59 -20.58 6.20 6.78
C PRO A 59 -21.10 7.43 6.03
N HIS A 60 -21.10 7.35 4.69
CA HIS A 60 -21.58 8.37 3.78
C HIS A 60 -22.30 7.68 2.61
N PRO A 61 -23.41 8.24 2.08
CA PRO A 61 -24.15 7.64 0.97
C PRO A 61 -23.24 7.27 -0.21
N GLY A 62 -23.31 6.01 -0.65
CA GLY A 62 -22.49 5.46 -1.74
C GLY A 62 -21.11 4.98 -1.34
N ARG A 63 -20.61 5.33 -0.13
CA ARG A 63 -19.34 4.84 0.42
C ARG A 63 -19.58 3.60 1.26
N THR A 64 -19.84 2.48 0.60
CA THR A 64 -20.28 1.25 1.24
C THR A 64 -19.14 0.23 1.32
N THR A 65 -18.72 -0.08 2.55
CA THR A 65 -17.89 -1.25 2.84
C THR A 65 -18.79 -2.45 3.10
N LEU A 66 -18.55 -3.57 2.41
CA LEU A 66 -19.23 -4.84 2.68
C LEU A 66 -18.33 -5.77 3.48
N VAL A 67 -18.85 -6.31 4.58
CA VAL A 67 -18.17 -7.29 5.43
C VAL A 67 -18.88 -8.64 5.29
N VAL A 68 -18.16 -9.67 4.85
CA VAL A 68 -18.67 -11.04 4.66
C VAL A 68 -17.90 -11.99 5.58
N THR A 69 -18.60 -12.65 6.51
CA THR A 69 -17.98 -13.48 7.55
C THR A 69 -18.40 -14.93 7.44
N LEU A 70 -17.45 -15.82 7.21
CA LEU A 70 -17.58 -17.25 7.38
C LEU A 70 -17.09 -17.64 8.79
N ARG A 71 -18.03 -17.84 9.74
CA ARG A 71 -17.67 -18.16 11.14
C ARG A 71 -16.93 -19.48 11.25
N GLY A 72 -15.80 -19.46 11.98
CA GLY A 72 -15.08 -20.65 12.39
C GLY A 72 -15.79 -21.42 13.50
N THR A 73 -15.29 -22.62 13.82
CA THR A 73 -15.82 -23.50 14.87
C THR A 73 -15.13 -23.32 16.21
N ASP A 74 -13.95 -22.71 16.24
CA ASP A 74 -13.14 -22.54 17.44
C ASP A 74 -12.84 -21.04 17.63
N PRO A 75 -13.47 -20.39 18.64
CA PRO A 75 -13.25 -18.98 18.92
C PRO A 75 -11.84 -18.66 19.42
N SER A 76 -11.04 -19.69 19.78
CA SER A 76 -9.64 -19.52 20.17
C SER A 76 -8.67 -19.61 19.00
N ALA A 77 -9.13 -20.11 17.84
CA ALA A 77 -8.33 -20.15 16.63
C ALA A 77 -8.16 -18.74 16.05
N GLN A 78 -6.95 -18.44 15.60
CA GLN A 78 -6.65 -17.12 15.02
C GLN A 78 -7.51 -16.87 13.78
N PRO A 79 -8.28 -15.77 13.73
CA PRO A 79 -9.06 -15.41 12.55
C PRO A 79 -8.17 -14.89 11.44
N LEU A 80 -8.69 -14.89 10.20
CA LEU A 80 -8.08 -14.27 9.03
C LEU A 80 -9.04 -13.26 8.43
N THR A 81 -8.56 -12.05 8.17
CA THR A 81 -9.31 -11.00 7.48
C THR A 81 -8.64 -10.66 6.15
N PHE A 82 -9.40 -10.70 5.08
CA PHE A 82 -9.05 -10.17 3.78
C PHE A 82 -9.53 -8.73 3.68
N LEU A 83 -8.64 -7.80 3.40
CA LEU A 83 -8.95 -6.41 3.14
C LEU A 83 -8.68 -6.13 1.65
N GLY A 84 -9.74 -5.95 0.87
CA GLY A 84 -9.62 -5.57 -0.53
C GLY A 84 -10.43 -4.32 -0.80
N HIS A 85 -9.81 -3.23 -1.26
CA HIS A 85 -10.57 -2.05 -1.64
C HIS A 85 -11.26 -2.22 -2.99
N THR A 86 -12.29 -1.41 -3.22
CA THR A 86 -13.16 -1.49 -4.39
C THR A 86 -13.22 -0.20 -5.20
N ASP A 87 -12.71 0.89 -4.63
CA ASP A 87 -12.50 2.14 -5.35
C ASP A 87 -11.19 2.10 -6.16
N VAL A 88 -11.09 2.98 -7.14
CA VAL A 88 -9.94 3.13 -8.02
C VAL A 88 -9.68 4.61 -8.30
N VAL A 89 -8.42 4.97 -8.59
CA VAL A 89 -8.05 6.35 -8.92
C VAL A 89 -8.59 6.80 -10.29
N PRO A 90 -8.75 8.13 -10.51
CA PRO A 90 -9.19 8.68 -11.80
C PRO A 90 -8.29 8.29 -12.98
N VAL A 91 -8.88 8.34 -14.17
CA VAL A 91 -8.20 8.07 -15.45
C VAL A 91 -8.26 9.27 -16.38
N ASP A 92 -7.24 9.44 -17.23
CA ASP A 92 -7.32 10.27 -18.44
C ASP A 92 -7.39 9.34 -19.64
N GLU A 93 -8.61 8.99 -20.07
CA GLU A 93 -8.89 8.02 -21.12
C GLU A 93 -8.13 8.27 -22.43
N LYS A 94 -7.74 9.52 -22.71
CA LYS A 94 -7.03 9.91 -23.94
C LYS A 94 -5.63 9.31 -24.03
N HIS A 95 -5.08 8.90 -22.91
CA HIS A 95 -3.75 8.32 -22.81
C HIS A 95 -3.76 6.78 -22.67
N TRP A 96 -4.96 6.17 -22.69
CA TRP A 96 -5.09 4.72 -22.61
C TRP A 96 -5.14 4.08 -24.00
N THR A 97 -4.39 3.00 -24.17
CA THR A 97 -4.37 2.18 -25.40
C THR A 97 -5.63 1.31 -25.48
N HIS A 98 -6.12 0.82 -24.35
CA HIS A 98 -7.36 0.05 -24.19
C HIS A 98 -8.35 0.83 -23.31
N PRO A 99 -9.69 0.69 -23.53
CA PRO A 99 -10.66 1.37 -22.68
C PRO A 99 -10.48 0.99 -21.20
N PRO A 100 -10.26 1.95 -20.28
CA PRO A 100 -9.81 1.69 -18.91
C PRO A 100 -10.81 0.92 -18.03
N PHE A 101 -12.08 0.85 -18.44
CA PHE A 101 -13.13 0.16 -17.69
C PHE A 101 -13.79 -0.98 -18.46
N ALA A 102 -13.20 -1.44 -19.57
CA ALA A 102 -13.72 -2.55 -20.33
C ALA A 102 -13.33 -3.93 -19.78
N GLY A 103 -12.23 -4.04 -19.04
CA GLY A 103 -11.71 -5.31 -18.56
C GLY A 103 -11.33 -6.28 -19.69
N GLU A 104 -10.87 -5.75 -20.83
CA GLU A 104 -10.54 -6.55 -22.02
C GLU A 104 -9.40 -7.52 -21.74
N ILE A 105 -9.53 -8.75 -22.25
CA ILE A 105 -8.43 -9.72 -22.24
C ILE A 105 -7.77 -9.70 -23.62
N THR A 106 -6.56 -9.17 -23.66
CA THR A 106 -5.76 -9.15 -24.88
C THR A 106 -4.28 -9.39 -24.56
N GLU A 107 -3.58 -10.03 -25.48
CA GLU A 107 -2.14 -10.39 -25.30
C GLU A 107 -1.83 -11.14 -24.00
N GLY A 108 -2.79 -11.93 -23.49
CA GLY A 108 -2.64 -12.70 -22.25
C GLY A 108 -2.77 -11.90 -20.95
N SER A 109 -3.20 -10.63 -21.03
CA SER A 109 -3.41 -9.74 -19.89
C SER A 109 -4.85 -9.19 -19.85
N ILE A 110 -5.33 -8.88 -18.66
CA ILE A 110 -6.58 -8.18 -18.39
C ILE A 110 -6.23 -6.71 -18.23
N TRP A 111 -6.77 -5.87 -19.11
CA TRP A 111 -6.50 -4.45 -19.17
C TRP A 111 -7.62 -3.67 -18.47
N GLY A 112 -7.24 -2.77 -17.57
CA GLY A 112 -8.22 -1.89 -16.93
C GLY A 112 -7.69 -1.25 -15.65
N ARG A 113 -8.22 -0.09 -15.29
CA ARG A 113 -7.95 0.58 -14.03
C ARG A 113 -8.42 -0.32 -12.87
N GLY A 114 -7.55 -0.50 -11.87
CA GLY A 114 -7.78 -1.41 -10.76
C GLY A 114 -7.36 -2.86 -11.03
N SER A 115 -6.89 -3.19 -12.25
CA SER A 115 -6.46 -4.56 -12.54
C SER A 115 -5.24 -4.99 -11.72
N VAL A 116 -4.38 -4.06 -11.34
CA VAL A 116 -3.22 -4.26 -10.45
C VAL A 116 -3.52 -3.73 -9.05
N ASP A 117 -4.10 -2.55 -8.93
CA ASP A 117 -4.40 -1.86 -7.68
C ASP A 117 -5.91 -1.69 -7.50
N MET A 118 -6.58 -2.57 -6.75
CA MET A 118 -6.22 -3.94 -6.32
C MET A 118 -7.35 -4.94 -6.65
N LEU A 119 -8.24 -4.61 -7.63
CA LEU A 119 -9.47 -5.36 -7.88
C LEU A 119 -9.23 -6.86 -8.19
N HIS A 120 -8.07 -7.23 -8.78
CA HIS A 120 -7.73 -8.64 -9.01
C HIS A 120 -7.62 -9.40 -7.69
N LEU A 121 -7.03 -8.80 -6.68
CA LEU A 121 -6.86 -9.43 -5.39
C LEU A 121 -8.17 -9.41 -4.60
N THR A 122 -8.95 -8.31 -4.69
CA THR A 122 -10.30 -8.22 -4.12
C THR A 122 -11.21 -9.32 -4.69
N ALA A 123 -11.16 -9.55 -6.01
CA ALA A 123 -11.88 -10.66 -6.66
C ALA A 123 -11.39 -12.03 -6.15
N ALA A 124 -10.07 -12.24 -6.06
CA ALA A 124 -9.50 -13.48 -5.55
C ALA A 124 -9.91 -13.77 -4.10
N MET A 125 -9.91 -12.75 -3.23
CA MET A 125 -10.38 -12.84 -1.84
C MET A 125 -11.84 -13.23 -1.74
N ALA A 126 -12.70 -12.62 -2.56
CA ALA A 126 -14.13 -12.95 -2.62
C ALA A 126 -14.35 -14.39 -3.10
N VAL A 127 -13.69 -14.82 -4.18
CA VAL A 127 -13.83 -16.17 -4.74
C VAL A 127 -13.36 -17.23 -3.75
N VAL A 128 -12.22 -17.03 -3.07
CA VAL A 128 -11.75 -17.96 -2.02
C VAL A 128 -12.76 -18.07 -0.90
N THR A 129 -13.28 -16.94 -0.41
CA THR A 129 -14.29 -16.90 0.66
C THR A 129 -15.56 -17.61 0.24
N ARG A 130 -16.05 -17.38 -0.97
CA ARG A 130 -17.23 -18.04 -1.53
C ARG A 130 -17.04 -19.55 -1.61
N ARG A 131 -15.93 -20.02 -2.18
CA ARG A 131 -15.68 -21.46 -2.33
C ARG A 131 -15.59 -22.20 -1.00
N LEU A 132 -15.00 -21.58 0.02
CA LEU A 132 -15.00 -22.14 1.37
C LEU A 132 -16.42 -22.21 1.97
N ALA A 133 -17.24 -21.19 1.75
CA ALA A 133 -18.63 -21.19 2.16
C ALA A 133 -19.47 -22.24 1.42
N GLU A 134 -19.24 -22.44 0.11
CA GLU A 134 -19.85 -23.50 -0.68
C GLU A 134 -19.43 -24.89 -0.21
N ASP A 135 -18.13 -25.11 0.09
CA ASP A 135 -17.67 -26.36 0.68
C ASP A 135 -18.44 -26.70 1.96
N VAL A 136 -18.61 -25.71 2.85
CA VAL A 136 -19.40 -25.86 4.08
C VAL A 136 -20.87 -26.15 3.78
N SER A 137 -21.48 -25.45 2.81
CA SER A 137 -22.90 -25.68 2.44
C SER A 137 -23.18 -27.09 1.90
N ARG A 138 -22.16 -27.69 1.26
CA ARG A 138 -22.18 -29.06 0.73
C ARG A 138 -21.85 -30.14 1.80
N GLY A 139 -21.68 -29.74 3.08
CA GLY A 139 -21.34 -30.63 4.18
C GLY A 139 -19.84 -30.87 4.38
N GLY A 140 -18.99 -30.08 3.75
CA GLY A 140 -17.55 -30.06 4.02
C GLY A 140 -17.22 -29.54 5.42
N ALA A 141 -15.98 -29.76 5.84
CA ALA A 141 -15.52 -29.29 7.16
C ALA A 141 -15.52 -27.76 7.21
N ARG A 142 -16.10 -27.22 8.29
CA ARG A 142 -16.03 -25.80 8.59
C ARG A 142 -14.64 -25.47 9.13
N PRO A 143 -14.03 -24.31 8.76
CA PRO A 143 -12.72 -23.91 9.29
C PRO A 143 -12.75 -23.77 10.82
N ALA A 144 -11.60 -23.93 11.47
CA ALA A 144 -11.46 -23.62 12.89
C ALA A 144 -11.49 -22.10 13.12
N GLY A 145 -10.62 -21.35 12.43
CA GLY A 145 -10.59 -19.88 12.49
C GLY A 145 -11.68 -19.26 11.63
N THR A 146 -12.17 -18.10 12.06
CA THR A 146 -13.11 -17.29 11.26
C THR A 146 -12.37 -16.66 10.07
N LEU A 147 -13.00 -16.72 8.88
CA LEU A 147 -12.57 -15.95 7.71
C LEU A 147 -13.53 -14.79 7.50
N THR A 148 -12.98 -13.59 7.35
CA THR A 148 -13.75 -12.39 6.98
C THR A 148 -13.19 -11.78 5.71
N PHE A 149 -14.04 -11.53 4.74
CA PHE A 149 -13.75 -10.73 3.54
C PHE A 149 -14.37 -9.36 3.71
N VAL A 150 -13.56 -8.32 3.53
CA VAL A 150 -13.96 -6.92 3.60
C VAL A 150 -13.73 -6.31 2.23
N ALA A 151 -14.82 -5.97 1.53
CA ALA A 151 -14.79 -5.16 0.32
C ALA A 151 -14.83 -3.68 0.76
N ALA A 152 -13.65 -3.10 0.93
CA ALA A 152 -13.46 -1.79 1.55
C ALA A 152 -13.75 -0.65 0.58
N ALA A 153 -14.36 0.41 1.10
CA ALA A 153 -14.55 1.68 0.40
C ALA A 153 -13.43 2.67 0.76
N ASP A 154 -13.19 3.66 -0.12
CA ASP A 154 -12.48 4.91 0.15
C ASP A 154 -10.96 4.75 0.47
N GLU A 155 -10.33 3.66 0.09
CA GLU A 155 -8.90 3.45 0.35
C GLU A 155 -8.05 4.49 -0.37
N GLU A 156 -8.30 4.72 -1.64
CA GLU A 156 -7.55 5.62 -2.54
C GLU A 156 -7.60 7.11 -2.08
N ALA A 157 -8.61 7.46 -1.27
CA ALA A 157 -8.72 8.77 -0.61
C ALA A 157 -8.29 8.72 0.87
N ARG A 158 -7.42 7.80 1.26
CA ARG A 158 -6.92 7.56 2.63
C ARG A 158 -7.95 6.96 3.59
N GLY A 159 -9.06 6.45 3.11
CA GLY A 159 -10.04 5.68 3.86
C GLY A 159 -10.79 6.46 4.94
N GLY A 160 -10.89 7.79 4.84
CA GLY A 160 -11.62 8.60 5.81
C GLY A 160 -13.09 8.21 5.99
N LEU A 161 -13.66 7.53 4.99
CA LEU A 161 -14.99 6.94 4.98
C LEU A 161 -14.98 5.40 4.83
N GLY A 162 -13.81 4.78 4.92
CA GLY A 162 -13.57 3.35 4.77
C GLY A 162 -13.05 2.69 6.05
N VAL A 163 -12.00 1.87 5.91
CA VAL A 163 -11.43 1.05 7.00
C VAL A 163 -10.94 1.87 8.20
N PRO A 164 -10.26 3.02 8.05
CA PRO A 164 -9.94 3.89 9.17
C PRO A 164 -11.16 4.34 9.97
N TRP A 165 -12.25 4.76 9.28
CA TRP A 165 -13.50 5.12 9.95
C TRP A 165 -14.11 3.95 10.72
N ILE A 166 -14.11 2.74 10.10
CA ILE A 166 -14.58 1.51 10.76
C ILE A 166 -13.72 1.20 11.98
N GLY A 167 -12.40 1.37 11.87
CA GLY A 167 -11.49 1.18 12.98
C GLY A 167 -11.78 2.07 14.19
N GLU A 168 -12.27 3.29 13.97
CA GLU A 168 -12.61 4.25 15.03
C GLU A 168 -14.03 4.04 15.59
N HIS A 169 -15.02 3.75 14.72
CA HIS A 169 -16.44 3.79 15.08
C HIS A 169 -17.10 2.41 15.20
N ARG A 170 -16.57 1.42 14.49
CA ARG A 170 -17.10 0.04 14.41
C ARG A 170 -15.97 -0.99 14.49
N ALA A 171 -15.10 -0.85 15.48
CA ALA A 171 -13.96 -1.75 15.69
C ALA A 171 -14.35 -3.22 15.91
N ASP A 172 -15.63 -3.47 16.18
CA ASP A 172 -16.26 -4.78 16.34
C ASP A 172 -16.69 -5.42 15.00
N ALA A 173 -16.68 -4.70 13.89
CA ALA A 173 -17.22 -5.16 12.61
C ALA A 173 -16.49 -6.41 12.06
N PHE A 174 -15.19 -6.51 12.28
CA PHE A 174 -14.38 -7.67 11.89
C PHE A 174 -13.10 -7.78 12.73
N PRO A 175 -12.46 -8.98 12.74
CA PRO A 175 -11.21 -9.20 13.47
C PRO A 175 -10.03 -8.44 12.87
N TRP A 176 -9.19 -7.84 13.73
CA TRP A 176 -7.98 -7.10 13.35
C TRP A 176 -6.68 -7.89 13.53
N ASP A 177 -6.74 -9.12 14.00
CA ASP A 177 -5.59 -9.90 14.48
C ASP A 177 -4.61 -10.29 13.38
N ALA A 178 -5.12 -10.76 12.23
CA ALA A 178 -4.32 -11.26 11.11
C ALA A 178 -4.99 -10.89 9.80
N GLN A 179 -4.29 -10.09 8.98
CA GLN A 179 -4.87 -9.47 7.80
C GLN A 179 -3.99 -9.69 6.56
N LEU A 180 -4.63 -9.87 5.41
CA LEU A 180 -4.02 -9.83 4.09
C LEU A 180 -4.65 -8.73 3.26
N SER A 181 -3.84 -8.01 2.52
CA SER A 181 -4.26 -6.98 1.58
C SER A 181 -3.30 -6.95 0.38
N GLU A 182 -3.24 -5.82 -0.27
CA GLU A 182 -2.59 -5.54 -1.53
C GLU A 182 -1.06 -5.64 -1.53
N MET A 183 -0.51 -5.76 -2.74
CA MET A 183 0.89 -5.53 -3.08
C MET A 183 1.88 -6.58 -2.56
N GLY A 184 1.87 -7.76 -3.17
CA GLY A 184 2.85 -8.81 -2.92
C GLY A 184 3.08 -9.69 -4.14
N GLY A 185 3.98 -10.66 -4.04
CA GLY A 185 4.18 -11.70 -5.03
C GLY A 185 5.04 -11.33 -6.25
N ALA A 186 5.41 -10.05 -6.42
CA ALA A 186 6.28 -9.62 -7.49
C ALA A 186 7.74 -10.08 -7.28
N HIS A 187 8.51 -10.13 -8.37
CA HIS A 187 9.86 -10.66 -8.36
C HIS A 187 10.95 -9.58 -8.27
N ILE A 188 12.04 -9.89 -7.59
CA ILE A 188 13.32 -9.19 -7.68
C ILE A 188 14.33 -10.15 -8.29
N ARG A 189 14.95 -9.75 -9.40
CA ARG A 189 15.99 -10.52 -10.09
C ARG A 189 17.38 -10.05 -9.64
N GLY A 190 18.08 -10.88 -8.89
CA GLY A 190 19.44 -10.60 -8.46
C GLY A 190 20.44 -10.64 -9.62
N ALA A 191 21.54 -9.90 -9.50
CA ALA A 191 22.56 -9.76 -10.54
C ALA A 191 23.27 -11.09 -10.90
N ARG A 192 23.23 -12.07 -9.99
CA ARG A 192 23.81 -13.42 -10.20
C ARG A 192 22.76 -14.48 -10.53
N GLY A 193 21.54 -14.04 -10.84
CA GLY A 193 20.44 -14.91 -11.28
C GLY A 193 19.60 -15.50 -10.16
N LYS A 194 19.76 -15.04 -8.91
CA LYS A 194 18.88 -15.41 -7.82
C LYS A 194 17.52 -14.74 -8.01
N ASP A 195 16.47 -15.49 -7.76
CA ASP A 195 15.11 -15.00 -7.77
C ASP A 195 14.60 -14.79 -6.35
N SER A 196 13.84 -13.72 -6.14
CA SER A 196 13.20 -13.43 -4.88
C SER A 196 11.77 -12.94 -5.12
N VAL A 197 10.84 -13.35 -4.25
CA VAL A 197 9.43 -12.93 -4.29
C VAL A 197 9.15 -12.06 -3.08
N VAL A 198 8.51 -10.91 -3.28
CA VAL A 198 8.32 -9.93 -2.21
C VAL A 198 7.02 -10.15 -1.44
N VAL A 199 7.07 -9.83 -0.14
CA VAL A 199 5.91 -9.68 0.75
C VAL A 199 5.99 -8.33 1.41
N ILE A 200 4.93 -7.52 1.30
CA ILE A 200 4.86 -6.26 2.01
C ILE A 200 4.54 -6.52 3.47
N VAL A 201 5.46 -6.13 4.35
CA VAL A 201 5.31 -6.32 5.80
C VAL A 201 5.04 -5.03 6.56
N GLY A 202 5.16 -3.90 5.89
CA GLY A 202 4.96 -2.59 6.51
C GLY A 202 4.89 -1.49 5.47
N GLU A 203 4.62 -0.29 5.94
CA GLU A 203 4.44 0.89 5.09
C GLU A 203 5.02 2.13 5.76
N LYS A 204 5.36 3.12 4.93
CA LYS A 204 5.80 4.42 5.42
C LYS A 204 4.63 5.20 6.01
N GLY A 205 4.95 6.02 7.02
CA GLY A 205 4.02 7.00 7.56
C GLY A 205 4.00 8.30 6.75
N ALA A 206 3.03 9.15 7.02
CA ALA A 206 2.94 10.49 6.48
C ALA A 206 3.00 11.53 7.61
N ALA A 207 3.94 12.46 7.51
CA ALA A 207 4.18 13.49 8.51
C ALA A 207 4.30 14.86 7.83
N GLN A 208 3.17 15.36 7.29
CA GLN A 208 3.18 16.63 6.55
C GLN A 208 3.42 17.81 7.47
N ARG A 209 4.25 18.76 7.02
CA ARG A 209 4.63 19.94 7.78
C ARG A 209 4.45 21.19 6.95
N ARG A 210 4.08 22.28 7.62
CA ARG A 210 4.20 23.64 7.09
C ARG A 210 5.26 24.39 7.90
N LEU A 211 6.24 24.92 7.20
CA LEU A 211 7.28 25.76 7.76
C LEU A 211 6.86 27.23 7.58
N HIS A 212 6.62 27.93 8.67
CA HIS A 212 6.43 29.37 8.65
C HIS A 212 7.78 30.06 8.74
N VAL A 213 8.15 30.77 7.67
CA VAL A 213 9.46 31.39 7.51
C VAL A 213 9.36 32.88 7.76
N ARG A 214 10.18 33.42 8.65
CA ARG A 214 10.23 34.84 8.99
C ARG A 214 11.37 35.54 8.26
N GLY A 215 11.08 36.73 7.75
CA GLY A 215 12.06 37.66 7.17
C GLY A 215 11.84 39.10 7.66
N ASP A 216 12.61 40.01 7.12
CA ASP A 216 12.50 41.43 7.44
C ASP A 216 11.46 42.12 6.56
N ALA A 217 10.57 42.90 7.20
CA ALA A 217 9.66 43.80 6.51
C ALA A 217 10.37 45.07 6.04
N GLY A 218 9.91 45.64 4.94
CA GLY A 218 10.47 46.92 4.47
C GLY A 218 9.93 47.41 3.14
N HIS A 219 10.39 48.59 2.74
CA HIS A 219 10.08 49.13 1.42
C HIS A 219 11.05 48.58 0.40
N GLY A 220 10.57 48.07 -0.73
CA GLY A 220 11.37 47.39 -1.77
C GLY A 220 12.48 48.24 -2.40
N SER A 221 12.38 49.59 -2.31
CA SER A 221 13.46 50.48 -2.81
C SER A 221 14.61 50.68 -1.81
N ILE A 222 14.50 50.17 -0.55
CA ILE A 222 15.51 50.30 0.51
C ILE A 222 15.84 48.91 1.09
N PRO A 223 16.42 47.97 0.31
CA PRO A 223 16.61 46.58 0.74
C PRO A 223 17.88 46.34 1.55
N LEU A 224 18.80 47.33 1.60
CA LEU A 224 20.11 47.14 2.24
C LEU A 224 19.99 46.70 3.71
N GLY A 225 20.69 45.60 4.05
CA GLY A 225 20.72 45.06 5.41
C GLY A 225 19.44 44.31 5.85
N ARG A 226 18.55 44.00 4.92
CA ARG A 226 17.31 43.26 5.16
C ARG A 226 17.29 41.97 4.38
N VAL A 227 16.80 40.89 5.01
CA VAL A 227 16.55 39.60 4.38
C VAL A 227 15.03 39.37 4.36
N SER A 228 14.42 39.54 3.19
CA SER A 228 12.97 39.32 3.05
C SER A 228 12.60 37.84 3.26
N ALA A 229 11.32 37.57 3.57
CA ALA A 229 10.84 36.20 3.67
C ALA A 229 10.98 35.42 2.35
N VAL A 230 10.95 36.06 1.18
CA VAL A 230 11.24 35.41 -0.11
C VAL A 230 12.66 34.90 -0.16
N GLU A 231 13.62 35.73 0.23
CA GLU A 231 15.04 35.31 0.26
C GLU A 231 15.29 34.23 1.33
N MET A 232 14.71 34.40 2.52
CA MET A 232 14.83 33.42 3.58
C MET A 232 14.22 32.05 3.19
N LEU A 233 13.06 32.05 2.54
CA LEU A 233 12.40 30.85 2.03
C LEU A 233 13.30 30.13 1.02
N ALA A 234 13.95 30.86 0.13
CA ALA A 234 14.91 30.29 -0.85
C ALA A 234 16.12 29.62 -0.14
N ARG A 235 16.64 30.25 0.94
CA ARG A 235 17.73 29.68 1.76
C ARG A 235 17.26 28.39 2.47
N VAL A 236 16.09 28.41 3.11
CA VAL A 236 15.48 27.27 3.79
C VAL A 236 15.27 26.12 2.80
N SER A 237 14.64 26.39 1.66
CA SER A 237 14.40 25.40 0.60
C SER A 237 15.70 24.74 0.12
N ARG A 238 16.74 25.55 -0.12
CA ARG A 238 18.04 25.05 -0.56
C ARG A 238 18.70 24.14 0.48
N VAL A 239 18.69 24.52 1.74
CA VAL A 239 19.30 23.72 2.82
C VAL A 239 18.57 22.39 2.96
N LEU A 240 17.24 22.38 2.97
CA LEU A 240 16.44 21.16 3.05
C LEU A 240 16.65 20.24 1.83
N SER A 241 16.84 20.80 0.62
CA SER A 241 17.10 19.99 -0.58
C SER A 241 18.47 19.30 -0.57
N GLN A 242 19.39 19.75 0.27
CA GLN A 242 20.74 19.19 0.42
C GLN A 242 20.90 18.38 1.71
N ALA A 243 19.86 18.32 2.53
CA ALA A 243 19.90 17.62 3.80
C ALA A 243 19.99 16.10 3.60
N GLN A 244 20.62 15.45 4.57
CA GLN A 244 20.62 13.99 4.66
C GLN A 244 19.63 13.58 5.73
N TRP A 245 18.66 12.77 5.30
CA TRP A 245 17.58 12.35 6.17
C TRP A 245 17.88 11.02 6.84
N PRO A 246 17.28 10.73 8.03
CA PRO A 246 17.47 9.49 8.76
C PRO A 246 17.22 8.26 7.90
N GLN A 247 18.17 7.32 7.88
CA GLN A 247 18.17 6.14 7.02
C GLN A 247 17.68 4.90 7.73
N ALA A 248 17.13 3.93 6.96
CA ALA A 248 16.81 2.59 7.42
C ALA A 248 18.10 1.81 7.76
N SER A 249 18.04 1.04 8.83
CA SER A 249 19.13 0.16 9.28
C SER A 249 18.60 -1.17 9.82
N ASP A 250 17.36 -1.52 9.46
CA ASP A 250 16.68 -2.73 9.91
C ASP A 250 16.90 -3.91 8.94
N GLU A 251 16.49 -5.11 9.39
CA GLU A 251 16.61 -6.33 8.58
C GLU A 251 15.69 -6.37 7.36
N ILE A 252 14.61 -5.56 7.31
CA ILE A 252 13.74 -5.47 6.14
C ILE A 252 14.51 -4.82 5.00
N TRP A 253 15.12 -3.65 5.26
CA TRP A 253 15.99 -2.98 4.29
C TRP A 253 17.18 -3.85 3.87
N ALA A 254 17.87 -4.45 4.86
CA ALA A 254 19.00 -5.34 4.58
C ALA A 254 18.59 -6.55 3.73
N GLY A 255 17.43 -7.14 3.99
CA GLY A 255 16.87 -8.25 3.20
C GLY A 255 16.59 -7.86 1.75
N PHE A 256 15.98 -6.68 1.54
CA PHE A 256 15.75 -6.14 0.21
C PHE A 256 17.06 -5.90 -0.55
N VAL A 257 18.06 -5.26 0.06
CA VAL A 257 19.38 -5.01 -0.59
C VAL A 257 20.04 -6.33 -0.99
N ARG A 258 20.04 -7.34 -0.10
CA ARG A 258 20.65 -8.66 -0.36
C ARG A 258 19.96 -9.43 -1.50
N ALA A 259 18.70 -9.12 -1.83
CA ALA A 259 18.00 -9.74 -2.94
C ALA A 259 18.60 -9.38 -4.31
N PHE A 260 19.27 -8.24 -4.41
CA PHE A 260 19.92 -7.78 -5.65
C PHE A 260 21.29 -8.40 -5.90
N GLU A 261 21.92 -9.06 -4.90
CA GLU A 261 23.23 -9.71 -5.03
C GLU A 261 24.35 -8.73 -5.46
N PHE A 262 24.36 -7.53 -4.93
CA PHE A 262 25.41 -6.55 -5.20
C PHE A 262 26.80 -7.03 -4.77
N GLU A 263 27.85 -6.36 -5.26
CA GLU A 263 29.20 -6.56 -4.75
C GLU A 263 29.29 -6.14 -3.28
N SER A 264 30.10 -6.85 -2.48
CA SER A 264 30.11 -6.74 -1.03
C SER A 264 30.30 -5.32 -0.48
N ALA A 265 31.14 -4.51 -1.13
CA ALA A 265 31.38 -3.12 -0.68
C ALA A 265 30.14 -2.23 -0.89
N LEU A 266 29.42 -2.42 -1.98
CA LEU A 266 28.17 -1.69 -2.27
C LEU A 266 27.07 -2.14 -1.30
N GLU A 267 26.87 -3.46 -1.17
CA GLU A 267 25.89 -4.05 -0.24
C GLU A 267 26.11 -3.54 1.19
N GLU A 268 27.35 -3.58 1.69
CA GLU A 268 27.69 -3.09 3.03
C GLU A 268 27.38 -1.58 3.18
N SER A 269 27.70 -0.76 2.18
CA SER A 269 27.45 0.69 2.23
C SER A 269 25.95 1.01 2.23
N LEU A 270 25.14 0.26 1.49
CA LEU A 270 23.68 0.40 1.46
C LEU A 270 23.06 -0.01 2.80
N ILE A 271 23.45 -1.17 3.34
CA ILE A 271 22.89 -1.71 4.59
C ILE A 271 23.31 -0.85 5.79
N SER A 272 24.57 -0.37 5.84
CA SER A 272 25.06 0.47 6.92
C SER A 272 24.57 1.92 6.90
N GLY A 273 23.83 2.32 5.86
CA GLY A 273 23.37 3.71 5.69
C GLY A 273 24.48 4.69 5.36
N THR A 274 25.63 4.23 4.88
CA THR A 274 26.77 5.09 4.46
C THR A 274 26.76 5.39 2.96
N TYR A 275 25.88 4.74 2.19
CA TYR A 275 25.73 4.99 0.76
C TYR A 275 25.31 6.44 0.47
N ARG A 276 25.90 7.05 -0.57
CA ARG A 276 25.66 8.45 -0.96
C ARG A 276 25.44 8.61 -2.47
N GLY A 277 25.15 7.50 -3.18
CA GLY A 277 24.81 7.51 -4.59
C GLY A 277 23.35 7.88 -4.85
N ASP A 278 22.96 7.72 -6.11
CA ASP A 278 21.61 8.03 -6.63
C ASP A 278 20.68 6.80 -6.74
N TYR A 279 21.11 5.66 -6.18
CA TYR A 279 20.39 4.38 -6.25
C TYR A 279 20.25 3.79 -7.66
N GLY A 280 20.96 4.31 -8.65
CA GLY A 280 20.93 3.82 -10.03
C GLY A 280 21.27 2.33 -10.18
N GLU A 281 22.00 1.75 -9.23
CA GLU A 281 22.33 0.32 -9.17
C GLU A 281 21.11 -0.58 -9.01
N PHE A 282 19.99 -0.06 -8.53
CA PHE A 282 18.71 -0.77 -8.42
C PHE A 282 17.90 -0.79 -9.74
N GLY A 283 18.42 -0.14 -10.81
CA GLY A 283 17.75 -0.11 -12.11
C GLY A 283 16.39 0.60 -12.05
N ASP A 284 15.34 -0.05 -12.53
CA ASP A 284 13.94 0.43 -12.51
C ASP A 284 13.39 0.63 -11.09
N LEU A 285 14.00 0.02 -10.10
CA LEU A 285 13.66 0.21 -8.68
C LEU A 285 14.45 1.32 -7.98
N ALA A 286 15.23 2.14 -8.69
CA ALA A 286 16.03 3.20 -8.07
C ALA A 286 15.19 4.18 -7.22
N ALA A 287 14.06 4.64 -7.76
CA ALA A 287 13.16 5.54 -7.06
C ALA A 287 12.50 4.86 -5.83
N TYR A 288 12.12 3.59 -5.96
CA TYR A 288 11.60 2.81 -4.85
C TYR A 288 12.65 2.62 -3.75
N ALA A 289 13.86 2.16 -4.10
CA ALA A 289 14.95 1.95 -3.16
C ALA A 289 15.30 3.25 -2.41
N HIS A 290 15.35 4.38 -3.11
CA HIS A 290 15.50 5.69 -2.51
C HIS A 290 14.35 5.97 -1.52
N ALA A 291 13.10 5.72 -1.90
CA ALA A 291 11.95 6.03 -1.06
C ALA A 291 11.90 5.20 0.24
N VAL A 292 12.30 3.91 0.21
CA VAL A 292 12.23 3.02 1.38
C VAL A 292 13.51 2.96 2.21
N SER A 293 14.62 3.52 1.70
CA SER A 293 15.92 3.51 2.41
C SER A 293 16.04 4.58 3.50
N HIS A 294 15.20 5.61 3.48
CA HIS A 294 15.29 6.72 4.44
C HIS A 294 13.97 7.49 4.57
N MET A 295 13.89 8.37 5.57
CA MET A 295 12.83 9.37 5.63
C MET A 295 12.92 10.27 4.41
N THR A 296 11.85 10.39 3.63
CA THR A 296 11.82 11.26 2.45
C THR A 296 11.12 12.58 2.75
N VAL A 297 11.63 13.67 2.17
CA VAL A 297 11.10 15.02 2.35
C VAL A 297 10.98 15.69 1.00
N ALA A 298 9.75 15.89 0.55
CA ALA A 298 9.44 16.59 -0.69
C ALA A 298 8.86 17.97 -0.38
N GLN A 299 9.43 19.00 -1.00
CA GLN A 299 8.92 20.37 -0.91
C GLN A 299 7.84 20.56 -1.96
N THR A 300 6.58 20.70 -1.53
CA THR A 300 5.43 20.63 -2.44
C THR A 300 4.74 21.96 -2.70
N VAL A 301 4.74 22.87 -1.72
CA VAL A 301 4.10 24.19 -1.83
C VAL A 301 4.98 25.27 -1.23
N ALA A 302 5.19 26.37 -1.95
CA ALA A 302 5.90 27.53 -1.46
C ALA A 302 5.07 28.79 -1.69
N ARG A 303 4.90 29.63 -0.64
CA ARG A 303 4.16 30.87 -0.70
C ARG A 303 4.93 31.98 0.01
N ALA A 304 5.21 33.06 -0.69
CA ALA A 304 5.76 34.28 -0.08
C ALA A 304 5.50 35.48 -1.01
N GLY A 305 5.51 36.68 -0.45
CA GLY A 305 5.36 37.91 -1.22
C GLY A 305 3.98 38.56 -1.08
N GLY A 306 3.81 39.66 -1.80
CA GLY A 306 2.61 40.50 -1.80
C GLY A 306 2.80 41.64 -2.81
N PRO A 307 2.48 42.90 -2.47
CA PRO A 307 2.75 44.03 -3.37
C PRO A 307 4.23 44.13 -3.73
N ILE A 308 4.52 44.40 -5.00
CA ILE A 308 5.89 44.34 -5.55
C ILE A 308 6.87 45.31 -4.89
N ASN A 309 6.38 46.37 -4.28
CA ASN A 309 7.18 47.40 -3.61
C ASN A 309 7.37 47.16 -2.10
N VAL A 310 6.96 45.97 -1.57
CA VAL A 310 7.07 45.61 -0.16
C VAL A 310 7.95 44.40 0.04
N LEU A 311 8.93 44.48 0.95
CA LEU A 311 9.66 43.29 1.42
C LEU A 311 8.75 42.49 2.37
N PRO A 312 8.35 41.25 2.01
CA PRO A 312 7.49 40.46 2.87
C PRO A 312 8.23 39.96 4.11
N SER A 313 7.54 39.96 5.25
CA SER A 313 8.05 39.47 6.54
C SER A 313 7.72 38.01 6.83
N SER A 314 6.85 37.39 6.03
CA SER A 314 6.43 36.00 6.21
C SER A 314 6.36 35.24 4.89
N GLY A 315 6.65 33.96 4.94
CA GLY A 315 6.48 32.98 3.87
C GLY A 315 6.18 31.62 4.44
N GLU A 316 5.75 30.69 3.60
CA GLU A 316 5.39 29.33 3.97
C GLU A 316 5.99 28.33 2.98
N LEU A 317 6.42 27.17 3.51
CA LEU A 317 6.89 26.03 2.74
C LEU A 317 6.17 24.78 3.28
N GLU A 318 5.44 24.06 2.42
CA GLU A 318 4.82 22.80 2.81
C GLU A 318 5.68 21.63 2.34
N LEU A 319 5.79 20.65 3.23
CA LEU A 319 6.60 19.44 3.05
C LEU A 319 5.70 18.20 3.12
N ASP A 320 5.75 17.35 2.10
CA ASP A 320 5.29 15.96 2.20
C ASP A 320 6.46 15.13 2.71
N ILE A 321 6.31 14.61 3.94
CA ILE A 321 7.34 13.82 4.62
C ILE A 321 6.81 12.41 4.79
N ARG A 322 7.64 11.41 4.41
CA ARG A 322 7.32 10.00 4.60
C ARG A 322 8.34 9.38 5.54
N THR A 323 7.83 8.90 6.70
CA THR A 323 8.65 8.33 7.78
C THR A 323 8.84 6.82 7.61
N LEU A 324 9.90 6.30 8.24
CA LEU A 324 10.12 4.85 8.38
C LEU A 324 9.48 4.32 9.68
N PRO A 325 9.18 3.01 9.76
CA PRO A 325 8.74 2.39 11.01
C PRO A 325 9.66 2.73 12.18
N GLY A 326 9.05 3.10 13.32
CA GLY A 326 9.77 3.52 14.52
C GLY A 326 10.09 5.01 14.61
N GLN A 327 9.90 5.79 13.55
CA GLN A 327 10.04 7.25 13.57
C GLN A 327 8.70 7.89 13.97
N ASN A 328 8.76 8.93 14.78
CA ASN A 328 7.62 9.70 15.27
C ASN A 328 7.73 11.18 14.88
N ASP A 329 6.71 11.98 15.24
CA ASP A 329 6.66 13.39 14.92
C ASP A 329 7.84 14.20 15.49
N ASP A 330 8.32 13.86 16.68
CA ASP A 330 9.44 14.57 17.31
C ASP A 330 10.76 14.26 16.59
N ASP A 331 10.90 13.04 16.04
CA ASP A 331 12.05 12.67 15.20
C ASP A 331 12.05 13.48 13.90
N VAL A 332 10.87 13.68 13.29
CA VAL A 332 10.70 14.51 12.09
C VAL A 332 11.07 15.96 12.36
N ASP A 333 10.48 16.54 13.41
CA ASP A 333 10.71 17.96 13.74
C ASP A 333 12.17 18.22 14.12
N ARG A 334 12.81 17.28 14.83
CA ARG A 334 14.25 17.30 15.13
C ARG A 334 15.09 17.25 13.86
N ALA A 335 14.81 16.32 12.93
CA ALA A 335 15.56 16.17 11.68
C ALA A 335 15.45 17.44 10.82
N ILE A 336 14.28 18.07 10.74
CA ILE A 336 14.09 19.36 10.07
C ILE A 336 14.94 20.45 10.75
N THR A 337 14.87 20.55 12.08
CA THR A 337 15.61 21.55 12.85
C THR A 337 17.12 21.40 12.69
N GLU A 338 17.63 20.17 12.73
CA GLU A 338 19.05 19.86 12.51
C GLU A 338 19.48 20.21 11.07
N ALA A 339 18.64 19.90 10.07
CA ALA A 339 18.91 20.26 8.67
C ALA A 339 18.95 21.78 8.45
N LEU A 340 18.10 22.53 9.13
CA LEU A 340 18.05 24.00 9.05
C LEU A 340 19.26 24.67 9.70
N GLY A 341 19.86 24.06 10.73
CA GLY A 341 20.98 24.64 11.47
C GLY A 341 20.65 26.05 11.98
N GLU A 342 21.47 27.04 11.67
CA GLU A 342 21.27 28.45 12.07
C GLU A 342 19.98 29.07 11.52
N LEU A 343 19.42 28.53 10.43
CA LEU A 343 18.16 29.04 9.88
C LEU A 343 16.95 28.62 10.72
N ALA A 344 17.07 27.69 11.65
CA ALA A 344 15.97 27.22 12.51
C ALA A 344 15.35 28.38 13.33
N ASP A 345 16.14 29.37 13.75
CA ASP A 345 15.65 30.56 14.49
C ASP A 345 14.64 31.40 13.70
N HIS A 346 14.64 31.25 12.36
CA HIS A 346 13.73 31.94 11.45
C HIS A 346 12.50 31.11 11.06
N VAL A 347 12.39 29.86 11.53
CA VAL A 347 11.37 28.89 11.09
C VAL A 347 10.55 28.41 12.29
N THR A 348 9.24 28.37 12.08
CA THR A 348 8.31 27.69 13.01
C THR A 348 7.67 26.51 12.27
N ILE A 349 7.70 25.33 12.86
CA ILE A 349 7.15 24.09 12.27
C ILE A 349 5.70 23.92 12.75
N GLU A 350 4.77 23.79 11.81
CA GLU A 350 3.38 23.42 12.03
C GLU A 350 3.15 21.99 11.53
N ARG A 351 2.57 21.12 12.36
CA ARG A 351 2.19 19.77 12.00
C ARG A 351 0.82 19.79 11.32
N LEU A 352 0.75 19.37 10.05
CA LEU A 352 -0.48 19.30 9.25
C LEU A 352 -1.12 17.92 9.29
N LEU A 353 -0.30 16.88 9.21
CA LEU A 353 -0.71 15.48 9.23
C LEU A 353 0.33 14.66 9.99
N SER A 354 -0.14 13.67 10.73
CA SER A 354 0.68 12.73 11.50
C SER A 354 0.05 11.34 11.44
N GLU A 355 0.52 10.53 10.50
CA GLU A 355 0.20 9.11 10.37
C GLU A 355 1.48 8.32 10.56
N GLN A 356 1.53 7.50 11.61
CA GLN A 356 2.74 6.73 11.92
C GLN A 356 2.96 5.60 10.90
N ALA A 357 4.23 5.41 10.52
CA ALA A 357 4.65 4.23 9.78
C ALA A 357 4.41 2.96 10.59
N THR A 358 4.03 1.89 9.91
CA THR A 358 3.73 0.60 10.56
C THR A 358 4.49 -0.55 9.91
N ALA A 359 4.82 -1.56 10.72
CA ALA A 359 5.36 -2.82 10.22
C ALA A 359 4.91 -3.98 11.10
N SER A 360 4.61 -5.11 10.48
CA SER A 360 4.32 -6.38 11.15
C SER A 360 5.59 -7.19 11.35
N SER A 361 5.67 -7.94 12.45
CA SER A 361 6.74 -8.91 12.68
C SER A 361 6.71 -10.02 11.62
N ILE A 362 7.86 -10.44 11.14
CA ILE A 362 8.00 -11.61 10.27
C ILE A 362 8.01 -12.94 11.05
N ASP A 363 8.03 -12.91 12.38
CA ASP A 363 7.92 -14.09 13.24
C ASP A 363 6.47 -14.29 13.70
N THR A 364 5.56 -14.55 12.76
CA THR A 364 4.15 -14.82 13.02
C THR A 364 3.68 -16.10 12.33
N LYS A 365 2.57 -16.67 12.79
CA LYS A 365 1.96 -17.83 12.11
C LYS A 365 1.55 -17.48 10.68
N LEU A 366 0.96 -16.29 10.47
CA LEU A 366 0.51 -15.87 9.15
C LEU A 366 1.69 -15.65 8.19
N TYR A 367 2.79 -15.00 8.64
CA TYR A 367 3.95 -14.79 7.77
C TYR A 367 4.61 -16.12 7.36
N ARG A 368 4.72 -17.09 8.28
CA ARG A 368 5.22 -18.44 7.94
C ARG A 368 4.34 -19.15 6.90
N ALA A 369 3.01 -19.02 7.01
CA ALA A 369 2.09 -19.59 6.02
C ALA A 369 2.23 -18.90 4.65
N ILE A 370 2.46 -17.58 4.62
CA ILE A 370 2.76 -16.82 3.40
C ILE A 370 4.07 -17.32 2.77
N GLU A 371 5.14 -17.40 3.57
CA GLU A 371 6.46 -17.83 3.11
C GLU A 371 6.42 -19.26 2.52
N GLU A 372 5.76 -20.19 3.19
CA GLU A 372 5.57 -21.55 2.70
C GLU A 372 4.79 -21.57 1.38
N THR A 373 3.69 -20.84 1.30
CA THR A 373 2.83 -20.77 0.13
C THR A 373 3.59 -20.21 -1.09
N LEU A 374 4.28 -19.07 -0.89
CA LEU A 374 5.02 -18.42 -1.98
C LEU A 374 6.25 -19.23 -2.41
N THR A 375 6.91 -19.93 -1.48
CA THR A 375 8.01 -20.85 -1.82
C THR A 375 7.52 -22.05 -2.66
N GLN A 376 6.33 -22.57 -2.38
CA GLN A 376 5.71 -23.62 -3.19
C GLN A 376 5.28 -23.11 -4.57
N ALA A 377 4.71 -21.91 -4.64
CA ALA A 377 4.28 -21.30 -5.90
C ALA A 377 5.48 -20.91 -6.79
N ASN A 378 6.63 -20.57 -6.19
CA ASN A 378 7.83 -20.06 -6.88
C ASN A 378 9.07 -20.90 -6.49
N PRO A 379 9.21 -22.14 -7.02
CA PRO A 379 10.30 -23.03 -6.64
C PRO A 379 11.69 -22.44 -6.92
N GLY A 380 12.50 -22.32 -5.87
CA GLY A 380 13.85 -21.76 -5.93
C GLY A 380 13.96 -20.26 -5.63
N ALA A 381 12.85 -19.52 -5.61
CA ALA A 381 12.83 -18.14 -5.18
C ALA A 381 12.91 -18.04 -3.63
N LYS A 382 13.48 -16.93 -3.14
CA LYS A 382 13.44 -16.58 -1.72
C LYS A 382 12.31 -15.58 -1.46
N VAL A 383 11.60 -15.74 -0.36
CA VAL A 383 10.65 -14.74 0.10
C VAL A 383 11.39 -13.61 0.80
N VAL A 384 11.11 -12.37 0.42
CA VAL A 384 11.79 -11.17 0.92
C VAL A 384 10.73 -10.19 1.45
N PRO A 385 10.79 -9.86 2.75
CA PRO A 385 9.94 -8.82 3.32
C PRO A 385 10.41 -7.45 2.85
N ILE A 386 9.45 -6.58 2.47
CA ILE A 386 9.71 -5.22 2.03
C ILE A 386 8.73 -4.23 2.64
N LEU A 387 9.06 -2.92 2.58
CA LEU A 387 8.15 -1.83 2.94
C LEU A 387 7.43 -1.29 1.70
N PHE A 388 6.19 -0.89 1.88
CA PHE A 388 5.47 -0.08 0.90
C PHE A 388 5.79 1.42 1.12
N PRO A 389 6.14 2.19 0.07
CA PRO A 389 6.42 3.62 0.23
C PRO A 389 5.18 4.47 0.43
N GLY A 390 3.99 3.96 0.07
CA GLY A 390 2.68 4.54 0.33
C GLY A 390 2.08 4.07 1.65
N GLY A 391 0.77 4.20 1.79
CA GLY A 391 -0.01 3.66 2.89
C GLY A 391 -1.08 2.71 2.36
N SER A 392 -1.58 1.82 3.22
CA SER A 392 -2.67 0.90 2.94
C SER A 392 -3.63 0.81 4.14
N ASP A 393 -4.76 0.16 3.97
CA ASP A 393 -5.71 -0.10 5.06
C ASP A 393 -5.13 -1.00 6.16
N LEU A 394 -4.06 -1.76 5.88
CA LEU A 394 -3.38 -2.61 6.85
C LEU A 394 -2.84 -1.85 8.07
N ARG A 395 -2.56 -0.54 7.92
CA ARG A 395 -2.10 0.31 9.04
C ARG A 395 -3.07 0.31 10.21
N VAL A 396 -4.38 0.25 9.93
CA VAL A 396 -5.41 0.29 10.97
C VAL A 396 -5.33 -0.94 11.88
N GLY A 397 -5.25 -2.14 11.30
CA GLY A 397 -5.08 -3.38 12.06
C GLY A 397 -3.76 -3.44 12.82
N ARG A 398 -2.66 -2.98 12.20
CA ARG A 398 -1.34 -2.88 12.87
C ARG A 398 -1.38 -1.93 14.08
N HIS A 399 -2.05 -0.78 13.98
CA HIS A 399 -2.24 0.13 15.12
C HIS A 399 -3.10 -0.47 16.25
N LYS A 400 -3.98 -1.43 15.92
CA LYS A 400 -4.77 -2.17 16.91
C LYS A 400 -4.04 -3.38 17.52
N GLY A 401 -2.77 -3.58 17.17
CA GLY A 401 -1.93 -4.66 17.68
C GLY A 401 -2.03 -5.97 16.88
N GLY A 402 -2.73 -5.97 15.76
CA GLY A 402 -2.75 -7.06 14.81
C GLY A 402 -1.55 -7.06 13.86
N VAL A 403 -1.52 -8.03 12.96
CA VAL A 403 -0.52 -8.14 11.90
C VAL A 403 -1.20 -8.10 10.54
N GLY A 404 -0.54 -7.47 9.57
CA GLY A 404 -1.06 -7.37 8.21
C GLY A 404 0.07 -7.45 7.19
N TYR A 405 -0.18 -8.17 6.09
CA TYR A 405 0.78 -8.38 5.03
C TYR A 405 0.14 -8.15 3.67
N GLY A 406 0.90 -7.55 2.76
CA GLY A 406 0.54 -7.53 1.35
C GLY A 406 0.85 -8.87 0.72
N PHE A 407 -0.09 -9.41 -0.05
CA PHE A 407 -0.03 -10.73 -0.65
C PHE A 407 -0.37 -10.68 -2.15
N GLY A 408 0.22 -11.60 -2.90
CA GLY A 408 -0.03 -11.87 -4.31
C GLY A 408 0.89 -12.98 -4.79
N SER A 409 0.75 -13.40 -6.05
CA SER A 409 1.63 -14.41 -6.66
C SER A 409 1.74 -14.17 -8.17
N CYS A 410 2.88 -13.64 -8.61
CA CYS A 410 3.14 -13.31 -10.01
C CYS A 410 3.87 -14.47 -10.73
N SER A 411 3.13 -15.48 -11.20
CA SER A 411 3.68 -16.63 -11.90
C SER A 411 4.27 -16.28 -13.28
N SER A 412 3.86 -15.15 -13.88
CA SER A 412 4.49 -14.58 -15.08
C SER A 412 5.94 -14.18 -14.86
N GLY A 413 6.34 -14.04 -13.58
CA GLY A 413 7.62 -13.51 -13.20
C GLY A 413 7.71 -11.98 -13.31
N ALA A 414 6.58 -11.28 -13.26
CA ALA A 414 6.52 -9.82 -13.25
C ALA A 414 7.40 -9.26 -12.12
N THR A 415 8.30 -8.34 -12.48
CA THR A 415 9.22 -7.73 -11.52
C THR A 415 8.51 -6.68 -10.69
N LEU A 416 9.04 -6.41 -9.50
CA LEU A 416 8.55 -5.35 -8.62
C LEU A 416 8.54 -3.99 -9.34
N GLY A 417 9.56 -3.70 -10.17
CA GLY A 417 9.60 -2.47 -10.97
C GLY A 417 8.47 -2.39 -11.99
N GLN A 418 8.16 -3.49 -12.68
CA GLN A 418 7.04 -3.56 -13.63
C GLN A 418 5.70 -3.33 -12.93
N VAL A 419 5.47 -3.94 -11.76
CA VAL A 419 4.25 -3.73 -10.98
C VAL A 419 4.14 -2.27 -10.53
N TYR A 420 5.19 -1.72 -9.91
CA TYR A 420 5.17 -0.33 -9.43
C TYR A 420 5.01 0.71 -10.55
N SER A 421 5.52 0.43 -11.75
CA SER A 421 5.37 1.36 -12.89
C SER A 421 3.93 1.50 -13.38
N GLN A 422 3.04 0.60 -13.00
CA GLN A 422 1.63 0.60 -13.39
C GLN A 422 0.70 1.28 -12.38
N LEU A 423 1.15 1.41 -11.10
CA LEU A 423 0.33 2.01 -10.05
C LEU A 423 -0.05 3.44 -10.43
N HIS A 424 -1.35 3.72 -10.48
CA HIS A 424 -1.95 5.00 -10.88
C HIS A 424 -1.53 5.49 -12.28
N ALA A 425 -0.85 4.67 -13.08
CA ALA A 425 -0.42 4.99 -14.43
C ALA A 425 -1.51 4.71 -15.48
N HIS A 426 -1.24 5.07 -16.74
CA HIS A 426 -2.06 4.64 -17.87
C HIS A 426 -1.72 3.19 -18.23
N ASP A 427 -2.65 2.54 -18.94
CA ASP A 427 -2.46 1.18 -19.44
C ASP A 427 -2.15 0.13 -18.36
N GLU A 428 -2.79 0.28 -17.22
CA GLU A 428 -2.74 -0.70 -16.13
C GLU A 428 -3.31 -2.04 -16.60
N HIS A 429 -2.56 -3.13 -16.40
CA HIS A 429 -2.94 -4.47 -16.81
C HIS A 429 -2.26 -5.54 -15.97
N ILE A 430 -2.91 -6.70 -15.81
CA ILE A 430 -2.37 -7.85 -15.10
C ILE A 430 -2.39 -9.09 -15.99
N ALA A 431 -1.33 -9.89 -15.94
CA ALA A 431 -1.32 -11.16 -16.66
C ALA A 431 -2.41 -12.09 -16.13
N VAL A 432 -3.12 -12.77 -17.04
CA VAL A 432 -4.16 -13.75 -16.68
C VAL A 432 -3.59 -14.84 -15.77
N GLU A 433 -2.37 -15.30 -16.04
CA GLU A 433 -1.69 -16.32 -15.23
C GLU A 433 -1.38 -15.84 -13.81
N ASP A 434 -1.16 -14.53 -13.59
CA ASP A 434 -0.93 -13.94 -12.26
C ASP A 434 -2.22 -13.88 -11.44
N VAL A 435 -3.36 -13.60 -12.08
CA VAL A 435 -4.67 -13.68 -11.42
C VAL A 435 -4.95 -15.11 -10.97
N VAL A 436 -4.72 -16.10 -11.84
CA VAL A 436 -4.90 -17.53 -11.52
C VAL A 436 -3.94 -17.98 -10.43
N SER A 437 -2.65 -17.60 -10.53
CA SER A 437 -1.64 -17.95 -9.52
C SER A 437 -2.00 -17.33 -8.16
N THR A 438 -2.42 -16.06 -8.13
CA THR A 438 -2.80 -15.37 -6.90
C THR A 438 -3.97 -16.04 -6.21
N VAL A 439 -5.06 -16.35 -6.92
CA VAL A 439 -6.23 -16.99 -6.29
C VAL A 439 -5.92 -18.41 -5.81
N CYS A 440 -5.12 -19.17 -6.55
CA CYS A 440 -4.70 -20.52 -6.14
C CYS A 440 -3.80 -20.47 -4.89
N ALA A 441 -2.84 -19.55 -4.86
CA ALA A 441 -1.97 -19.35 -3.71
C ALA A 441 -2.77 -18.88 -2.49
N LEU A 442 -3.72 -17.98 -2.68
CA LEU A 442 -4.58 -17.46 -1.61
C LEU A 442 -5.50 -18.55 -1.03
N ASP A 443 -6.11 -19.40 -1.88
CA ASP A 443 -6.91 -20.55 -1.41
C ASP A 443 -6.06 -21.52 -0.59
N HIS A 444 -4.85 -21.84 -1.08
CA HIS A 444 -3.93 -22.71 -0.35
C HIS A 444 -3.53 -22.12 1.02
N LEU A 445 -3.05 -20.88 1.04
CA LEU A 445 -2.68 -20.18 2.27
C LEU A 445 -3.82 -20.14 3.27
N THR A 446 -5.02 -19.80 2.82
CA THR A 446 -6.21 -19.70 3.66
C THR A 446 -6.52 -21.04 4.31
N ARG A 447 -6.53 -22.14 3.54
CA ARG A 447 -6.77 -23.48 4.07
C ARG A 447 -5.71 -23.91 5.08
N VAL A 448 -4.44 -23.63 4.83
CA VAL A 448 -3.35 -23.93 5.77
C VAL A 448 -3.50 -23.13 7.07
N PHE A 449 -3.93 -21.87 6.98
CA PHE A 449 -3.95 -20.98 8.13
C PHE A 449 -5.15 -21.16 9.05
N ILE A 450 -6.40 -21.32 8.48
CA ILE A 450 -7.64 -21.33 9.27
C ILE A 450 -8.19 -22.73 9.57
N TYR A 451 -7.69 -23.79 8.87
CA TYR A 451 -8.07 -25.16 9.24
C TYR A 451 -7.07 -25.74 10.26
N PRO A 452 -7.49 -26.67 11.13
CA PRO A 452 -6.55 -27.34 12.02
C PRO A 452 -5.56 -28.16 11.20
N GLU A 453 -4.31 -28.19 11.66
CA GLU A 453 -3.33 -29.14 11.12
C GLU A 453 -3.95 -30.55 11.19
N LYS A 454 -3.88 -31.29 10.08
CA LYS A 454 -4.29 -32.71 10.10
C LYS A 454 -3.33 -33.42 11.04
N ALA A 455 -3.88 -33.90 12.18
CA ALA A 455 -3.16 -34.68 13.17
C ALA A 455 -2.55 -35.96 12.57
#